data_7b566aeeef09167a4270a81ba885687b
#
_entry.id   7b566aeeef09167a4270a81ba885687b
#
_cell.length_a   1.000
_cell.length_b   1.000
_cell.length_c   1.000
_cell.angle_alpha   90.00
_cell.angle_beta   90.00
_cell.angle_gamma   90.00
#
_symmetry.space_group_name_H-M   'P 1'
#
loop_
_entity.id
_entity.type
_entity.pdbx_description
1 polymer ?
#
loop_
_entity_poly.entity_id
_entity_poly.type
_entity_poly.pdbx_seq_one_letter_code
_entity_poly.pdbx_strand_id
1 'polypeptide(L)'
;QEVRKGKWNREKNRGIELFGKTIGIIGFGNNGSAFAKVLEGFGVNILCYDKYLESYSYQSTMEKIYEQADIVSLHIPLNEETKYLVDKDFIEKFEKNIFIINTSRGKCVNTKDLVMKIKDKKVLGACLDVLEYEKLSFEQLSKIGDNQELRFLLESKNVILSPHIAGWTHESRLKISEILTKKILSEFQK
;
A
#
# COMPACT_ATOMS: atom_id res chain seq x y z
N GLN A 1 10.39 -12.69 15.76
CA GLN A 1 10.12 -12.60 17.21
C GLN A 1 10.13 -13.99 17.88
N GLU A 2 9.53 -15.04 17.27
CA GLU A 2 9.47 -16.39 17.88
C GLU A 2 10.89 -16.98 18.08
N VAL A 3 11.75 -16.89 17.07
CA VAL A 3 13.13 -17.39 17.14
C VAL A 3 13.94 -16.71 18.27
N ARG A 4 13.78 -15.40 18.44
CA ARG A 4 14.43 -14.66 19.55
C ARG A 4 13.95 -15.11 20.94
N LYS A 5 12.78 -15.76 21.02
CA LYS A 5 12.21 -16.37 22.24
C LYS A 5 12.50 -17.88 22.31
N GLY A 6 13.45 -18.39 21.53
CA GLY A 6 13.83 -19.80 21.50
C GLY A 6 12.82 -20.75 20.84
N LYS A 7 11.82 -20.22 20.13
CA LYS A 7 10.82 -21.04 19.43
C LYS A 7 11.22 -21.28 17.99
N TRP A 8 11.37 -22.53 17.58
CA TRP A 8 11.76 -22.94 16.23
C TRP A 8 10.64 -23.75 15.56
N ASN A 9 9.63 -23.07 15.03
CA ASN A 9 8.46 -23.71 14.42
C ASN A 9 8.39 -23.38 12.91
N ARG A 10 8.87 -24.31 12.09
CA ARG A 10 8.93 -24.14 10.62
C ARG A 10 7.54 -24.13 9.99
N GLU A 11 6.68 -25.07 10.35
CA GLU A 11 5.37 -25.25 9.70
C GLU A 11 4.45 -24.03 9.92
N LYS A 12 4.43 -23.52 11.15
CA LYS A 12 3.62 -22.36 11.50
C LYS A 12 4.07 -21.07 10.79
N ASN A 13 5.35 -21.00 10.42
CA ASN A 13 5.96 -19.85 9.77
C ASN A 13 6.15 -20.06 8.26
N ARG A 14 5.45 -21.01 7.65
CA ARG A 14 5.43 -21.19 6.20
C ARG A 14 4.75 -19.99 5.54
N GLY A 15 5.44 -19.34 4.61
CA GLY A 15 4.96 -18.17 3.86
C GLY A 15 4.25 -18.54 2.56
N ILE A 16 3.77 -17.52 1.87
CA ILE A 16 3.23 -17.59 0.51
C ILE A 16 4.26 -16.96 -0.42
N GLU A 17 4.57 -17.65 -1.51
CA GLU A 17 5.53 -17.20 -2.49
C GLU A 17 4.92 -16.15 -3.42
N LEU A 18 5.71 -15.14 -3.79
CA LEU A 18 5.27 -14.10 -4.73
C LEU A 18 5.29 -14.60 -6.19
N PHE A 19 6.18 -15.53 -6.52
CA PHE A 19 6.29 -16.06 -7.87
C PHE A 19 4.95 -16.51 -8.44
N GLY A 20 4.62 -16.06 -9.66
CA GLY A 20 3.36 -16.37 -10.33
C GLY A 20 2.12 -15.64 -9.79
N LYS A 21 2.24 -14.81 -8.74
CA LYS A 21 1.13 -13.98 -8.25
C LYS A 21 0.89 -12.79 -9.15
N THR A 22 -0.34 -12.29 -9.16
CA THR A 22 -0.74 -11.08 -9.89
C THR A 22 -0.84 -9.91 -8.91
N ILE A 23 -0.12 -8.84 -9.21
CA ILE A 23 -0.12 -7.60 -8.43
C ILE A 23 -0.82 -6.52 -9.22
N GLY A 24 -1.95 -6.04 -8.69
CA GLY A 24 -2.66 -4.86 -9.18
C GLY A 24 -2.08 -3.59 -8.56
N ILE A 25 -1.60 -2.68 -9.38
CA ILE A 25 -1.07 -1.37 -8.97
C ILE A 25 -2.09 -0.30 -9.37
N ILE A 26 -2.60 0.44 -8.39
CA ILE A 26 -3.54 1.54 -8.62
C ILE A 26 -2.81 2.87 -8.44
N GLY A 27 -2.70 3.63 -9.54
CA GLY A 27 -1.83 4.79 -9.69
C GLY A 27 -0.46 4.42 -10.26
N PHE A 28 -0.14 4.93 -11.47
CA PHE A 28 1.12 4.64 -12.17
C PHE A 28 2.00 5.89 -12.35
N GLY A 29 1.91 6.82 -11.39
CA GLY A 29 2.84 7.94 -11.26
C GLY A 29 4.25 7.49 -10.86
N ASN A 30 5.08 8.41 -10.37
CA ASN A 30 6.48 8.13 -10.02
C ASN A 30 6.65 6.95 -9.04
N ASN A 31 5.79 6.85 -8.02
CA ASN A 31 5.91 5.78 -7.03
C ASN A 31 5.39 4.44 -7.58
N GLY A 32 4.23 4.43 -8.26
CA GLY A 32 3.67 3.20 -8.81
C GLY A 32 4.55 2.60 -9.90
N SER A 33 5.11 3.42 -10.80
CA SER A 33 6.03 2.95 -11.83
C SER A 33 7.35 2.43 -11.26
N ALA A 34 7.90 3.11 -10.24
CA ALA A 34 9.09 2.63 -9.54
C ALA A 34 8.84 1.30 -8.82
N PHE A 35 7.67 1.15 -8.19
CA PHE A 35 7.28 -0.10 -7.53
C PHE A 35 7.12 -1.23 -8.55
N ALA A 36 6.44 -1.00 -9.67
CA ALA A 36 6.32 -1.99 -10.74
C ALA A 36 7.69 -2.48 -11.22
N LYS A 37 8.63 -1.56 -11.45
CA LYS A 37 10.00 -1.90 -11.86
C LYS A 37 10.73 -2.77 -10.84
N VAL A 38 10.57 -2.52 -9.54
CA VAL A 38 11.17 -3.36 -8.50
C VAL A 38 10.59 -4.77 -8.51
N LEU A 39 9.33 -4.92 -8.86
CA LEU A 39 8.62 -6.21 -8.88
C LEU A 39 9.04 -7.13 -10.04
N GLU A 40 9.64 -6.61 -11.11
CA GLU A 40 10.05 -7.40 -12.28
C GLU A 40 10.95 -8.60 -11.90
N GLY A 41 11.80 -8.44 -10.88
CA GLY A 41 12.70 -9.50 -10.42
C GLY A 41 12.03 -10.62 -9.61
N PHE A 42 10.74 -10.49 -9.25
CA PHE A 42 10.04 -11.48 -8.42
C PHE A 42 9.24 -12.52 -9.21
N GLY A 43 9.22 -12.43 -10.53
CA GLY A 43 8.44 -13.36 -11.37
C GLY A 43 6.94 -13.26 -11.16
N VAL A 44 6.43 -12.06 -10.86
CA VAL A 44 5.01 -11.74 -10.69
C VAL A 44 4.40 -11.24 -11.98
N ASN A 45 3.07 -11.37 -12.12
CA ASN A 45 2.30 -10.66 -13.15
C ASN A 45 1.93 -9.28 -12.63
N ILE A 46 2.17 -8.24 -13.41
CA ILE A 46 1.91 -6.85 -13.02
C ILE A 46 0.76 -6.31 -13.86
N LEU A 47 -0.27 -5.77 -13.22
CA LEU A 47 -1.39 -5.07 -13.84
C LEU A 47 -1.47 -3.67 -13.24
N CYS A 48 -1.38 -2.62 -14.06
CA CYS A 48 -1.40 -1.25 -13.60
C CYS A 48 -2.63 -0.51 -14.12
N TYR A 49 -3.30 0.22 -13.25
CA TYR A 49 -4.38 1.13 -13.61
C TYR A 49 -4.05 2.55 -13.14
N ASP A 50 -4.14 3.49 -14.07
CA ASP A 50 -4.09 4.92 -13.78
C ASP A 50 -5.22 5.61 -14.55
N LYS A 51 -5.98 6.48 -13.86
CA LYS A 51 -7.14 7.15 -14.44
C LYS A 51 -6.76 8.24 -15.46
N TYR A 52 -5.55 8.80 -15.32
CA TYR A 52 -5.14 10.01 -16.01
C TYR A 52 -4.03 9.79 -17.04
N LEU A 53 -3.35 8.65 -16.98
CA LEU A 53 -2.28 8.32 -17.90
C LEU A 53 -2.80 7.50 -19.06
N GLU A 54 -2.37 7.89 -20.27
CA GLU A 54 -2.59 7.15 -21.51
C GLU A 54 -1.27 6.48 -21.92
N SER A 55 -1.30 5.20 -22.25
CA SER A 55 -0.14 4.45 -22.76
C SER A 55 1.07 4.41 -21.80
N TYR A 56 1.09 3.40 -20.96
CA TYR A 56 2.19 3.14 -20.00
C TYR A 56 2.42 1.64 -19.84
N SER A 57 3.55 1.27 -19.25
CA SER A 57 3.92 -0.14 -19.03
C SER A 57 2.92 -0.83 -18.11
N TYR A 58 2.60 -2.10 -18.39
CA TYR A 58 1.67 -2.93 -17.61
C TYR A 58 0.24 -2.38 -17.55
N GLN A 59 -0.13 -1.46 -18.46
CA GLN A 59 -1.46 -0.87 -18.51
C GLN A 59 -2.55 -1.94 -18.54
N SER A 60 -3.54 -1.76 -17.68
CA SER A 60 -4.67 -2.67 -17.53
C SER A 60 -5.92 -1.89 -17.15
N THR A 61 -7.03 -2.59 -17.05
CA THR A 61 -8.29 -2.02 -16.55
C THR A 61 -8.55 -2.45 -15.12
N MET A 62 -9.42 -1.73 -14.42
CA MET A 62 -9.84 -2.13 -13.07
C MET A 62 -10.54 -3.48 -13.07
N GLU A 63 -11.29 -3.80 -14.12
CA GLU A 63 -12.00 -5.09 -14.28
C GLU A 63 -11.00 -6.27 -14.25
N LYS A 64 -9.89 -6.16 -15.01
CA LYS A 64 -8.84 -7.19 -14.99
C LYS A 64 -8.13 -7.27 -13.64
N ILE A 65 -7.94 -6.13 -12.97
CA ILE A 65 -7.37 -6.13 -11.62
C ILE A 65 -8.32 -6.83 -10.65
N TYR A 66 -9.62 -6.57 -10.71
CA TYR A 66 -10.62 -7.26 -9.88
C TYR A 66 -10.66 -8.77 -10.12
N GLU A 67 -10.56 -9.20 -11.38
CA GLU A 67 -10.55 -10.60 -11.79
C GLU A 67 -9.28 -11.34 -11.33
N GLN A 68 -8.10 -10.73 -11.49
CA GLN A 68 -6.84 -11.48 -11.47
C GLN A 68 -5.94 -11.19 -10.28
N ALA A 69 -6.07 -10.04 -9.61
CA ALA A 69 -5.11 -9.65 -8.58
C ALA A 69 -5.17 -10.55 -7.33
N ASP A 70 -4.00 -10.96 -6.87
CA ASP A 70 -3.77 -11.56 -5.57
C ASP A 70 -3.35 -10.50 -4.53
N ILE A 71 -2.72 -9.44 -4.99
CA ILE A 71 -2.23 -8.33 -4.16
C ILE A 71 -2.62 -7.02 -4.84
N VAL A 72 -3.08 -6.05 -4.08
CA VAL A 72 -3.40 -4.69 -4.56
C VAL A 72 -2.55 -3.68 -3.83
N SER A 73 -1.87 -2.81 -4.57
CA SER A 73 -1.03 -1.75 -4.04
C SER A 73 -1.49 -0.37 -4.49
N LEU A 74 -1.65 0.55 -3.54
CA LEU A 74 -2.15 1.90 -3.78
C LEU A 74 -1.00 2.89 -3.88
N HIS A 75 -0.98 3.66 -4.99
CA HIS A 75 0.00 4.71 -5.28
C HIS A 75 -0.70 5.97 -5.79
N ILE A 76 -1.80 6.35 -5.14
CA ILE A 76 -2.70 7.45 -5.51
C ILE A 76 -2.60 8.61 -4.54
N PRO A 77 -2.80 9.86 -4.97
CA PRO A 77 -2.94 10.99 -4.06
C PRO A 77 -4.26 10.90 -3.27
N LEU A 78 -4.37 11.62 -2.17
CA LEU A 78 -5.65 11.81 -1.46
C LEU A 78 -6.35 13.05 -2.02
N ASN A 79 -7.51 12.83 -2.61
CA ASN A 79 -8.44 13.85 -3.08
C ASN A 79 -9.88 13.37 -2.88
N GLU A 80 -10.88 14.11 -3.34
CA GLU A 80 -12.29 13.73 -3.17
C GLU A 80 -12.65 12.40 -3.87
N GLU A 81 -11.99 12.05 -4.99
CA GLU A 81 -12.24 10.81 -5.72
C GLU A 81 -11.60 9.59 -5.06
N THR A 82 -10.48 9.77 -4.37
CA THR A 82 -9.68 8.69 -3.78
C THR A 82 -9.91 8.51 -2.30
N LYS A 83 -10.61 9.46 -1.67
CA LYS A 83 -11.01 9.36 -0.28
C LYS A 83 -11.97 8.19 -0.10
N TYR A 84 -11.55 7.23 0.74
CA TYR A 84 -12.26 5.97 0.97
C TYR A 84 -12.55 5.17 -0.31
N LEU A 85 -11.69 5.32 -1.33
CA LEU A 85 -11.77 4.52 -2.55
C LEU A 85 -11.79 3.02 -2.23
N VAL A 86 -10.98 2.59 -1.26
CA VAL A 86 -10.97 1.21 -0.80
C VAL A 86 -11.92 1.08 0.38
N ASP A 87 -13.16 0.78 0.08
CA ASP A 87 -14.23 0.43 1.00
C ASP A 87 -14.66 -1.04 0.84
N LYS A 88 -15.73 -1.44 1.50
CA LYS A 88 -16.27 -2.81 1.41
C LYS A 88 -16.69 -3.19 -0.02
N ASP A 89 -17.30 -2.25 -0.75
CA ASP A 89 -17.84 -2.52 -2.09
C ASP A 89 -16.72 -2.62 -3.13
N PHE A 90 -15.64 -1.84 -2.96
CA PHE A 90 -14.42 -2.00 -3.74
C PHE A 90 -13.77 -3.36 -3.50
N ILE A 91 -13.63 -3.79 -2.24
CA ILE A 91 -13.00 -5.06 -1.88
C ILE A 91 -13.82 -6.25 -2.39
N GLU A 92 -15.15 -6.18 -2.37
CA GLU A 92 -16.02 -7.25 -2.85
C GLU A 92 -15.94 -7.48 -4.36
N LYS A 93 -15.52 -6.50 -5.15
CA LYS A 93 -15.36 -6.66 -6.61
C LYS A 93 -14.27 -7.66 -7.00
N PHE A 94 -13.30 -7.91 -6.11
CA PHE A 94 -12.25 -8.88 -6.41
C PHE A 94 -12.78 -10.30 -6.42
N GLU A 95 -12.47 -11.09 -7.44
CA GLU A 95 -12.86 -12.51 -7.48
C GLU A 95 -12.10 -13.32 -6.43
N LYS A 96 -10.83 -13.00 -6.23
CA LYS A 96 -9.96 -13.67 -5.25
C LYS A 96 -10.01 -13.01 -3.88
N ASN A 97 -9.53 -13.73 -2.87
CA ASN A 97 -9.15 -13.15 -1.61
C ASN A 97 -7.78 -12.48 -1.77
N ILE A 98 -7.64 -11.23 -1.36
CA ILE A 98 -6.51 -10.38 -1.70
C ILE A 98 -5.68 -9.95 -0.48
N PHE A 99 -4.44 -9.53 -0.75
CA PHE A 99 -3.65 -8.70 0.15
C PHE A 99 -3.73 -7.24 -0.29
N ILE A 100 -3.71 -6.32 0.67
CA ILE A 100 -3.74 -4.88 0.39
C ILE A 100 -2.46 -4.23 0.90
N ILE A 101 -1.83 -3.39 0.06
CA ILE A 101 -0.67 -2.57 0.40
C ILE A 101 -1.08 -1.10 0.25
N ASN A 102 -0.92 -0.32 1.32
CA ASN A 102 -1.14 1.12 1.26
C ASN A 102 0.09 1.88 1.78
N THR A 103 0.83 2.45 0.85
CA THR A 103 1.94 3.37 1.09
C THR A 103 1.65 4.77 0.53
N SER A 104 0.37 5.07 0.26
CA SER A 104 -0.07 6.33 -0.31
C SER A 104 -0.59 7.31 0.75
N ARG A 105 -1.86 7.25 1.10
CA ARG A 105 -2.49 8.05 2.16
C ARG A 105 -3.51 7.22 2.93
N GLY A 106 -3.56 7.38 4.25
CA GLY A 106 -4.41 6.59 5.13
C GLY A 106 -5.88 6.64 4.76
N LYS A 107 -6.41 7.83 4.48
CA LYS A 107 -7.82 8.04 4.10
C LYS A 107 -8.21 7.53 2.71
N CYS A 108 -7.29 6.97 1.94
CA CYS A 108 -7.66 6.23 0.72
C CYS A 108 -8.36 4.89 1.06
N VAL A 109 -8.19 4.40 2.28
CA VAL A 109 -8.79 3.16 2.77
C VAL A 109 -9.76 3.46 3.90
N ASN A 110 -10.97 2.94 3.82
CA ASN A 110 -11.91 2.93 4.93
C ASN A 110 -11.48 1.85 5.93
N THR A 111 -10.95 2.25 7.07
CA THR A 111 -10.38 1.31 8.04
C THR A 111 -11.41 0.36 8.62
N LYS A 112 -12.64 0.82 8.86
CA LYS A 112 -13.73 -0.02 9.37
C LYS A 112 -14.05 -1.15 8.39
N ASP A 113 -14.17 -0.84 7.12
CA ASP A 113 -14.46 -1.79 6.06
C ASP A 113 -13.30 -2.77 5.86
N LEU A 114 -12.05 -2.27 5.87
CA LEU A 114 -10.87 -3.11 5.80
C LEU A 114 -10.83 -4.14 6.95
N VAL A 115 -11.05 -3.70 8.19
CA VAL A 115 -11.07 -4.57 9.37
C VAL A 115 -12.16 -5.63 9.24
N MET A 116 -13.36 -5.26 8.80
CA MET A 116 -14.44 -6.20 8.54
C MET A 116 -14.01 -7.25 7.51
N LYS A 117 -13.42 -6.83 6.39
CA LYS A 117 -12.99 -7.74 5.31
C LYS A 117 -11.78 -8.60 5.67
N ILE A 118 -10.93 -8.18 6.62
CA ILE A 118 -9.90 -9.04 7.19
C ILE A 118 -10.52 -10.13 8.07
N LYS A 119 -11.52 -9.78 8.89
CA LYS A 119 -12.25 -10.77 9.72
C LYS A 119 -12.98 -11.80 8.87
N ASP A 120 -13.57 -11.39 7.77
CA ASP A 120 -14.26 -12.26 6.81
C ASP A 120 -13.31 -13.03 5.90
N LYS A 121 -11.98 -12.80 6.00
CA LYS A 121 -10.94 -13.40 5.17
C LYS A 121 -11.03 -13.06 3.68
N LYS A 122 -11.82 -12.08 3.26
CA LYS A 122 -11.79 -11.53 1.91
C LYS A 122 -10.50 -10.76 1.68
N VAL A 123 -10.00 -10.06 2.71
CA VAL A 123 -8.64 -9.54 2.79
C VAL A 123 -7.81 -10.49 3.67
N LEU A 124 -6.83 -11.14 3.07
CA LEU A 124 -5.97 -12.13 3.73
C LEU A 124 -4.95 -11.46 4.67
N GLY A 125 -4.59 -10.23 4.36
CA GLY A 125 -3.69 -9.40 5.16
C GLY A 125 -3.48 -8.02 4.54
N ALA A 126 -2.90 -7.11 5.34
CA ALA A 126 -2.63 -5.75 4.89
C ALA A 126 -1.24 -5.27 5.32
N CYS A 127 -0.57 -4.51 4.45
CA CYS A 127 0.65 -3.78 4.75
C CYS A 127 0.32 -2.28 4.66
N LEU A 128 0.32 -1.60 5.80
CA LEU A 128 -0.13 -0.21 5.92
C LEU A 128 1.02 0.64 6.48
N ASP A 129 1.60 1.47 5.63
CA ASP A 129 2.57 2.50 6.05
C ASP A 129 1.85 3.77 6.50
N VAL A 130 0.59 3.90 6.14
CA VAL A 130 -0.27 5.05 6.42
C VAL A 130 -1.61 4.60 6.99
N LEU A 131 -2.15 5.38 7.93
CA LEU A 131 -3.44 5.12 8.57
C LEU A 131 -4.34 6.35 8.51
N GLU A 132 -5.66 6.16 8.43
CA GLU A 132 -6.61 7.30 8.43
C GLU A 132 -6.59 8.09 9.73
N TYR A 133 -6.03 7.53 10.79
CA TYR A 133 -5.92 8.11 12.14
C TYR A 133 -4.66 8.95 12.35
N GLU A 134 -3.82 9.11 11.33
CA GLU A 134 -2.66 9.97 11.40
C GLU A 134 -3.06 11.44 11.59
N LYS A 135 -2.31 12.16 12.42
CA LYS A 135 -2.44 13.62 12.50
C LYS A 135 -1.82 14.26 11.25
N LEU A 136 -2.17 15.51 10.98
CA LEU A 136 -1.63 16.27 9.85
C LEU A 136 -0.09 16.39 9.84
N SER A 137 0.54 16.29 11.01
CA SER A 137 2.01 16.27 11.13
C SER A 137 2.65 14.95 10.73
N PHE A 138 1.87 13.87 10.53
CA PHE A 138 2.34 12.49 10.31
C PHE A 138 3.21 11.90 11.44
N GLU A 139 3.42 12.63 12.54
CA GLU A 139 4.30 12.23 13.63
C GLU A 139 3.58 11.50 14.77
N GLN A 140 2.26 11.53 14.76
CA GLN A 140 1.45 10.93 15.82
C GLN A 140 0.17 10.32 15.28
N LEU A 141 -0.23 9.21 15.85
CA LEU A 141 -1.59 8.70 15.71
C LEU A 141 -2.52 9.47 16.66
N SER A 142 -3.76 9.62 16.26
CA SER A 142 -4.84 9.98 17.19
C SER A 142 -4.84 9.00 18.35
N LYS A 143 -5.18 9.44 19.56
CA LYS A 143 -5.22 8.55 20.74
C LYS A 143 -5.99 7.28 20.39
N ILE A 144 -5.42 6.13 20.71
CA ILE A 144 -6.02 4.81 20.45
C ILE A 144 -7.40 4.72 21.09
N GLY A 145 -7.56 5.26 22.32
CA GLY A 145 -8.83 5.37 23.02
C GLY A 145 -9.75 4.17 22.83
N ASP A 146 -11.01 4.43 22.49
CA ASP A 146 -12.03 3.41 22.23
C ASP A 146 -12.13 2.99 20.75
N ASN A 147 -11.13 3.35 19.91
CA ASN A 147 -11.14 2.98 18.50
C ASN A 147 -10.83 1.48 18.33
N GLN A 148 -11.88 0.69 18.16
CA GLN A 148 -11.82 -0.76 18.05
C GLN A 148 -11.10 -1.23 16.77
N GLU A 149 -11.25 -0.50 15.68
CA GLU A 149 -10.62 -0.81 14.40
C GLU A 149 -9.10 -0.63 14.47
N LEU A 150 -8.64 0.48 15.05
CA LEU A 150 -7.22 0.72 15.24
C LEU A 150 -6.60 -0.33 16.17
N ARG A 151 -7.29 -0.66 17.26
CA ARG A 151 -6.85 -1.73 18.17
C ARG A 151 -6.72 -3.06 17.45
N PHE A 152 -7.71 -3.44 16.64
CA PHE A 152 -7.67 -4.65 15.84
C PHE A 152 -6.44 -4.68 14.91
N LEU A 153 -6.16 -3.57 14.21
CA LEU A 153 -4.98 -3.49 13.30
C LEU A 153 -3.67 -3.67 14.07
N LEU A 154 -3.54 -3.05 15.25
CA LEU A 154 -2.34 -3.14 16.09
C LEU A 154 -2.09 -4.56 16.64
N GLU A 155 -3.15 -5.31 16.90
CA GLU A 155 -3.08 -6.67 17.47
C GLU A 155 -3.08 -7.77 16.41
N SER A 156 -3.49 -7.47 15.17
CA SER A 156 -3.63 -8.44 14.10
C SER A 156 -2.28 -8.99 13.64
N LYS A 157 -2.19 -10.30 13.53
CA LYS A 157 -1.00 -10.98 12.97
C LYS A 157 -0.94 -10.92 11.44
N ASN A 158 -2.05 -10.59 10.80
CA ASN A 158 -2.15 -10.50 9.35
C ASN A 158 -1.96 -9.06 8.85
N VAL A 159 -1.62 -8.13 9.75
CA VAL A 159 -1.39 -6.74 9.41
C VAL A 159 0.04 -6.34 9.76
N ILE A 160 0.72 -5.74 8.81
CA ILE A 160 2.03 -5.12 8.99
C ILE A 160 1.81 -3.62 9.00
N LEU A 161 2.32 -2.96 10.04
CA LEU A 161 2.24 -1.51 10.19
C LEU A 161 3.64 -0.91 10.22
N SER A 162 3.80 0.22 9.54
CA SER A 162 4.98 1.08 9.64
C SER A 162 4.55 2.55 9.80
N PRO A 163 5.36 3.41 10.45
CA PRO A 163 4.93 4.74 10.84
C PRO A 163 5.22 5.79 9.74
N HIS A 164 4.61 5.64 8.56
CA HIS A 164 4.71 6.53 7.41
C HIS A 164 6.16 6.76 6.97
N ILE A 165 6.92 5.69 6.80
CA ILE A 165 8.36 5.70 6.51
C ILE A 165 8.75 5.07 5.18
N ALA A 166 7.80 4.68 4.32
CA ALA A 166 8.11 4.03 3.05
C ALA A 166 9.04 4.88 2.15
N GLY A 167 8.90 6.21 2.21
CA GLY A 167 9.78 7.16 1.52
C GLY A 167 10.80 7.87 2.43
N TRP A 168 10.85 7.55 3.72
CA TRP A 168 11.61 8.30 4.71
C TRP A 168 12.97 7.66 5.01
N THR A 169 13.97 7.98 4.18
CA THR A 169 15.36 7.51 4.35
C THR A 169 16.33 8.66 4.45
N HIS A 170 17.53 8.40 4.95
CA HIS A 170 18.60 9.42 4.98
C HIS A 170 18.90 9.94 3.57
N GLU A 171 18.95 9.04 2.59
CA GLU A 171 19.23 9.34 1.19
C GLU A 171 18.10 10.14 0.53
N SER A 172 16.83 9.86 0.87
CA SER A 172 15.69 10.59 0.29
C SER A 172 15.70 12.07 0.67
N ARG A 173 16.08 12.39 1.91
CA ARG A 173 16.21 13.79 2.37
C ARG A 173 17.28 14.55 1.58
N LEU A 174 18.44 13.93 1.38
CA LEU A 174 19.51 14.54 0.59
C LEU A 174 19.08 14.75 -0.86
N LYS A 175 18.52 13.73 -1.50
CA LYS A 175 18.03 13.80 -2.88
C LYS A 175 16.95 14.88 -3.08
N ILE A 176 16.00 15.00 -2.15
CA ILE A 176 14.97 16.05 -2.20
C ILE A 176 15.64 17.43 -2.19
N SER A 177 16.58 17.68 -1.27
CA SER A 177 17.29 18.95 -1.18
C SER A 177 18.08 19.26 -2.46
N GLU A 178 18.82 18.29 -2.99
CA GLU A 178 19.58 18.43 -4.23
C GLU A 178 18.69 18.74 -5.45
N ILE A 179 17.58 18.00 -5.60
CA ILE A 179 16.65 18.17 -6.72
C ILE A 179 15.96 19.55 -6.63
N LEU A 180 15.51 19.94 -5.44
CA LEU A 180 14.89 21.25 -5.23
C LEU A 180 15.88 22.39 -5.53
N THR A 181 17.11 22.29 -5.03
CA THR A 181 18.16 23.27 -5.31
C THR A 181 18.43 23.41 -6.80
N LYS A 182 18.59 22.28 -7.52
CA LYS A 182 18.79 22.28 -8.98
C LYS A 182 17.62 22.94 -9.72
N LYS A 183 16.38 22.64 -9.35
CA LYS A 183 15.19 23.26 -9.94
C LYS A 183 15.13 24.76 -9.71
N ILE A 184 15.39 25.22 -8.46
CA ILE A 184 15.43 26.65 -8.14
C ILE A 184 16.51 27.35 -8.97
N LEU A 185 17.73 26.81 -8.97
CA LEU A 185 18.83 27.43 -9.74
C LEU A 185 18.49 27.51 -11.24
N SER A 186 17.88 26.50 -11.83
CA SER A 186 17.50 26.50 -13.25
C SER A 186 16.44 27.54 -13.60
N GLU A 187 15.60 27.97 -12.65
CA GLU A 187 14.61 29.04 -12.87
C GLU A 187 15.22 30.44 -12.75
N PHE A 188 16.23 30.62 -11.90
CA PHE A 188 16.88 31.92 -11.67
C PHE A 188 18.11 32.16 -12.56
N GLN A 189 18.55 31.18 -13.34
CA GLN A 189 19.65 31.33 -14.32
C GLN A 189 19.14 31.62 -15.75
N LYS A 190 17.84 31.82 -15.94
CA LYS A 190 17.25 32.36 -17.16
C LYS A 190 17.17 33.86 -17.10
#